data_6383e028a2e1240fc2c616c8ab938aca
#
_entry.id   6383e028a2e1240fc2c616c8ab938aca
#
_cell.length_a   1.000
_cell.length_b   1.000
_cell.length_c   1.000
_cell.angle_alpha   90.00
_cell.angle_beta   90.00
_cell.angle_gamma   90.00
#
_symmetry.space_group_name_H-M   'P 1'
#
loop_
_entity.id
_entity.type
_entity.pdbx_description
1 polymer ?
#
loop_
_entity_poly.entity_id
_entity_poly.type
_entity_poly.pdbx_seq_one_letter_code
_entity_poly.pdbx_strand_id
1 'polypeptide(L)'
;AASDVYKRQRSSYFGTIDTAGFPKDAYYVVQAAWLDPKTHPMVHLFPYWDFNDGQLIDLCACTNAHSVELFVNGESLGRKVLDSTKGRTASWQTPYRPGSVKVVAYDENGKVVATDEQDSFDDSAMVCLQADRKTISGDGRELAFITITTRDKNGNPVRNANDRVTVRVNGAGVLVGLDNGDSADPDEYQTDSRRLFSGMLLAVVA
;
A
#
# COMPACT_ATOMS: atom_id res chain seq x y z
N ALA A 1 -2.40 7.83 23.03
CA ALA A 1 -1.05 7.24 23.12
C ALA A 1 -0.89 6.32 24.34
N ALA A 2 -1.39 6.67 25.52
CA ALA A 2 -1.24 5.83 26.71
C ALA A 2 -2.06 4.52 26.67
N SER A 3 -3.14 4.46 25.90
CA SER A 3 -3.97 3.24 25.77
C SER A 3 -3.33 2.12 24.97
N ASP A 4 -2.39 2.43 24.08
CA ASP A 4 -1.75 1.43 23.21
C ASP A 4 -0.62 0.69 23.90
N VAL A 5 0.08 1.33 24.83
CA VAL A 5 1.13 0.70 25.66
C VAL A 5 0.57 -0.41 26.53
N TYR A 6 -0.71 -0.34 26.88
CA TYR A 6 -1.40 -1.35 27.70
C TYR A 6 -1.64 -2.70 27.00
N LYS A 7 -1.60 -2.74 25.66
CA LYS A 7 -1.99 -3.92 24.88
C LYS A 7 -0.81 -4.81 24.45
N ARG A 8 0.37 -4.65 25.01
CA ARG A 8 1.60 -5.39 24.64
C ARG A 8 2.01 -5.25 23.17
N GLN A 9 1.66 -4.15 22.54
CA GLN A 9 2.09 -3.81 21.18
C GLN A 9 3.50 -3.24 21.21
N ARG A 10 4.33 -3.58 20.21
CA ARG A 10 5.68 -3.02 20.06
C ARG A 10 5.64 -1.57 19.58
N SER A 11 4.57 -1.17 18.92
CA SER A 11 4.38 0.15 18.33
C SER A 11 2.90 0.53 18.31
N SER A 12 2.60 1.79 17.97
CA SER A 12 1.25 2.30 17.80
C SER A 12 0.77 2.17 16.35
N TYR A 13 -0.52 1.85 16.16
CA TYR A 13 -1.16 1.84 14.83
C TYR A 13 -1.46 3.24 14.28
N PHE A 14 -1.29 4.32 15.03
CA PHE A 14 -1.71 5.67 14.64
C PHE A 14 -0.79 6.34 13.59
N GLY A 15 0.41 5.83 13.34
CA GLY A 15 1.29 6.38 12.33
C GLY A 15 0.72 6.29 10.92
N THR A 16 1.02 7.26 10.07
CA THR A 16 0.70 7.23 8.62
C THR A 16 1.62 6.29 7.84
N ILE A 17 2.77 5.94 8.42
CA ILE A 17 3.76 4.99 7.93
C ILE A 17 3.91 3.93 9.01
N ASP A 18 4.07 2.68 8.64
CA ASP A 18 4.28 1.57 9.58
C ASP A 18 5.76 1.43 10.03
N THR A 19 6.07 0.42 10.84
CA THR A 19 7.44 0.21 11.36
C THR A 19 8.43 -0.20 10.29
N ALA A 20 7.98 -0.85 9.22
CA ALA A 20 8.80 -1.24 8.08
C ALA A 20 9.02 -0.08 7.08
N GLY A 21 8.39 1.07 7.29
CA GLY A 21 8.47 2.23 6.40
C GLY A 21 7.44 2.23 5.27
N PHE A 22 6.47 1.31 5.26
CA PHE A 22 5.43 1.26 4.24
C PHE A 22 4.32 2.28 4.52
N PRO A 23 3.88 3.05 3.50
CA PRO A 23 2.81 4.01 3.64
C PRO A 23 1.47 3.30 3.82
N LYS A 24 0.65 3.79 4.76
CA LYS A 24 -0.75 3.40 4.95
C LYS A 24 -1.68 4.32 4.16
N ASP A 25 -2.97 3.97 4.02
CA ASP A 25 -3.93 4.83 3.33
C ASP A 25 -3.97 6.26 3.91
N ALA A 26 -3.82 6.40 5.23
CA ALA A 26 -3.73 7.71 5.89
C ALA A 26 -2.54 8.57 5.40
N TYR A 27 -1.44 7.98 4.95
CA TYR A 27 -0.31 8.70 4.35
C TYR A 27 -0.75 9.45 3.09
N TYR A 28 -1.51 8.80 2.22
CA TYR A 28 -1.98 9.39 0.96
C TYR A 28 -3.03 10.47 1.19
N VAL A 29 -3.85 10.36 2.26
CA VAL A 29 -4.77 11.43 2.66
C VAL A 29 -4.01 12.68 3.06
N VAL A 30 -2.94 12.53 3.85
CA VAL A 30 -2.05 13.66 4.23
C VAL A 30 -1.32 14.19 3.00
N GLN A 31 -0.82 13.33 2.13
CA GLN A 31 -0.15 13.71 0.89
C GLN A 31 -1.08 14.54 -0.02
N ALA A 32 -2.34 14.14 -0.16
CA ALA A 32 -3.35 14.89 -0.91
C ALA A 32 -3.61 16.30 -0.34
N ALA A 33 -3.45 16.46 0.98
CA ALA A 33 -3.63 17.78 1.63
C ALA A 33 -2.40 18.69 1.48
N TRP A 34 -1.20 18.13 1.37
CA TRP A 34 0.05 18.90 1.42
C TRP A 34 0.67 19.18 0.06
N LEU A 35 0.48 18.28 -0.93
CA LEU A 35 1.10 18.48 -2.24
C LEU A 35 0.31 19.49 -3.09
N ASP A 36 1.06 20.30 -3.83
CA ASP A 36 0.49 21.21 -4.83
C ASP A 36 -0.04 20.39 -6.03
N PRO A 37 -1.34 20.48 -6.36
CA PRO A 37 -1.93 19.74 -7.47
C PRO A 37 -1.37 20.09 -8.85
N LYS A 38 -0.73 21.23 -9.01
CA LYS A 38 -0.14 21.66 -10.29
C LYS A 38 1.19 20.98 -10.58
N THR A 39 1.96 20.72 -9.53
CA THR A 39 3.30 20.13 -9.66
C THR A 39 3.34 18.64 -9.33
N HIS A 40 2.48 18.20 -8.41
CA HIS A 40 2.40 16.84 -7.90
C HIS A 40 0.95 16.37 -7.80
N PRO A 41 0.24 16.27 -8.93
CA PRO A 41 -1.12 15.72 -8.91
C PRO A 41 -1.07 14.27 -8.45
N MET A 42 -2.00 13.90 -7.57
CA MET A 42 -2.08 12.54 -7.05
C MET A 42 -3.51 12.09 -6.84
N VAL A 43 -3.72 10.80 -6.89
CA VAL A 43 -4.93 10.12 -6.44
C VAL A 43 -4.53 8.77 -5.86
N HIS A 44 -5.20 8.34 -4.80
CA HIS A 44 -5.02 7.02 -4.19
C HIS A 44 -6.38 6.44 -3.86
N LEU A 45 -6.58 5.18 -4.29
CA LEU A 45 -7.81 4.40 -4.11
C LEU A 45 -7.65 3.38 -3.00
N PHE A 46 -8.63 3.27 -2.13
CA PHE A 46 -8.66 2.28 -1.05
C PHE A 46 -10.11 1.90 -0.68
N PRO A 47 -10.33 0.71 -0.07
CA PRO A 47 -9.39 -0.37 0.18
C PRO A 47 -8.98 -1.11 -1.11
N TYR A 48 -8.16 -2.17 -0.99
CA TYR A 48 -7.85 -3.07 -2.11
C TYR A 48 -9.14 -3.75 -2.66
N TRP A 49 -9.07 -4.31 -3.87
CA TRP A 49 -10.24 -4.85 -4.56
C TRP A 49 -10.25 -6.37 -4.60
N ASP A 50 -10.55 -6.99 -3.43
CA ASP A 50 -10.76 -8.44 -3.30
C ASP A 50 -11.67 -8.73 -2.11
N PHE A 51 -12.92 -9.16 -2.40
CA PHE A 51 -13.98 -9.40 -1.43
C PHE A 51 -14.86 -10.56 -1.88
N ASN A 52 -15.92 -10.86 -1.13
CA ASN A 52 -16.91 -11.85 -1.55
C ASN A 52 -17.82 -11.26 -2.64
N ASP A 53 -18.15 -12.07 -3.66
CA ASP A 53 -19.00 -11.63 -4.75
C ASP A 53 -20.35 -11.08 -4.23
N GLY A 54 -20.73 -9.91 -4.72
CA GLY A 54 -21.94 -9.19 -4.29
C GLY A 54 -21.82 -8.47 -2.94
N GLN A 55 -20.71 -8.59 -2.21
CA GLN A 55 -20.50 -7.86 -0.96
C GLN A 55 -20.49 -6.35 -1.21
N LEU A 56 -21.26 -5.59 -0.44
CA LEU A 56 -21.31 -4.14 -0.55
C LEU A 56 -20.03 -3.52 0.03
N ILE A 57 -19.28 -2.79 -0.80
CA ILE A 57 -17.98 -2.20 -0.46
C ILE A 57 -18.05 -0.68 -0.52
N ASP A 58 -17.54 -0.04 0.53
CA ASP A 58 -17.28 1.40 0.55
C ASP A 58 -15.88 1.65 -0.02
N LEU A 59 -15.82 2.21 -1.24
CA LEU A 59 -14.59 2.64 -1.89
C LEU A 59 -14.35 4.11 -1.63
N CYS A 60 -13.13 4.45 -1.28
CA CYS A 60 -12.70 5.82 -1.07
C CYS A 60 -11.52 6.15 -1.98
N ALA A 61 -11.48 7.37 -2.49
CA ALA A 61 -10.33 7.92 -3.17
C ALA A 61 -9.92 9.24 -2.52
N CYS A 62 -8.63 9.41 -2.22
CA CYS A 62 -8.10 10.71 -1.82
C CYS A 62 -7.29 11.32 -2.97
N THR A 63 -7.44 12.62 -3.17
CA THR A 63 -6.77 13.35 -4.26
C THR A 63 -6.61 14.84 -3.93
N ASN A 64 -5.60 15.46 -4.50
CA ASN A 64 -5.44 16.91 -4.50
C ASN A 64 -6.01 17.58 -5.78
N ALA A 65 -6.54 16.79 -6.73
CA ALA A 65 -7.13 17.29 -7.96
C ALA A 65 -8.51 17.92 -7.74
N HIS A 66 -9.04 18.58 -8.77
CA HIS A 66 -10.35 19.28 -8.72
C HIS A 66 -11.52 18.28 -8.65
N SER A 67 -11.48 17.21 -9.40
CA SER A 67 -12.53 16.19 -9.42
C SER A 67 -11.98 14.80 -9.65
N VAL A 68 -12.78 13.79 -9.28
CA VAL A 68 -12.39 12.39 -9.35
C VAL A 68 -13.58 11.54 -9.78
N GLU A 69 -13.33 10.52 -10.60
CA GLU A 69 -14.33 9.61 -11.12
C GLU A 69 -13.91 8.17 -10.90
N LEU A 70 -14.83 7.34 -10.41
CA LEU A 70 -14.60 5.93 -10.14
C LEU A 70 -15.21 5.06 -11.23
N PHE A 71 -14.46 4.04 -11.63
CA PHE A 71 -14.88 3.03 -12.59
C PHE A 71 -14.74 1.64 -11.97
N VAL A 72 -15.73 0.77 -12.18
CA VAL A 72 -15.68 -0.66 -11.82
C VAL A 72 -15.89 -1.44 -13.11
N ASN A 73 -14.91 -2.27 -13.49
CA ASN A 73 -14.92 -3.02 -14.75
C ASN A 73 -15.22 -2.14 -15.98
N GLY A 74 -14.73 -0.88 -15.99
CA GLY A 74 -14.93 0.09 -17.05
C GLY A 74 -16.26 0.86 -16.97
N GLU A 75 -17.17 0.51 -16.07
CA GLU A 75 -18.43 1.22 -15.85
C GLU A 75 -18.22 2.36 -14.84
N SER A 76 -18.58 3.59 -15.22
CA SER A 76 -18.48 4.76 -14.35
C SER A 76 -19.53 4.75 -13.24
N LEU A 77 -19.10 4.95 -12.02
CA LEU A 77 -19.97 5.19 -10.85
C LEU A 77 -20.18 6.69 -10.58
N GLY A 78 -19.80 7.53 -11.52
CA GLY A 78 -19.97 8.97 -11.51
C GLY A 78 -18.75 9.73 -10.99
N ARG A 79 -18.68 10.98 -11.49
CA ARG A 79 -17.64 11.96 -11.11
C ARG A 79 -18.09 12.79 -9.91
N LYS A 80 -17.16 13.04 -9.00
CA LYS A 80 -17.35 13.92 -7.83
C LYS A 80 -16.37 15.07 -7.89
N VAL A 81 -16.89 16.30 -7.77
CA VAL A 81 -16.09 17.51 -7.59
C VAL A 81 -15.77 17.63 -6.11
N LEU A 82 -14.50 17.91 -5.80
CA LEU A 82 -14.04 18.05 -4.42
C LEU A 82 -13.98 19.53 -4.02
N ASP A 83 -14.55 19.80 -2.87
CA ASP A 83 -14.38 21.09 -2.18
C ASP A 83 -13.20 20.96 -1.21
N SER A 84 -12.09 21.57 -1.58
CA SER A 84 -10.85 21.50 -0.80
C SER A 84 -10.98 22.02 0.64
N THR A 85 -12.02 22.77 0.94
CA THR A 85 -12.32 23.26 2.29
C THR A 85 -13.02 22.22 3.16
N LYS A 86 -13.65 21.21 2.53
CA LYS A 86 -14.41 20.15 3.21
C LYS A 86 -13.65 18.82 3.28
N GLY A 87 -12.55 18.71 2.54
CA GLY A 87 -11.71 17.50 2.54
C GLY A 87 -11.16 17.15 1.18
N ARG A 88 -10.33 16.12 1.15
CA ARG A 88 -9.63 15.62 -0.05
C ARG A 88 -10.04 14.19 -0.42
N THR A 89 -11.19 13.73 0.05
CA THR A 89 -11.68 12.37 -0.15
C THR A 89 -13.05 12.35 -0.84
N ALA A 90 -13.26 11.37 -1.70
CA ALA A 90 -14.55 11.03 -2.26
C ALA A 90 -14.81 9.54 -2.00
N SER A 91 -16.06 9.17 -1.75
CA SER A 91 -16.45 7.78 -1.48
C SER A 91 -17.62 7.35 -2.36
N TRP A 92 -17.63 6.06 -2.70
CA TRP A 92 -18.70 5.39 -3.44
C TRP A 92 -19.02 4.09 -2.75
N GLN A 93 -20.23 3.60 -2.93
CA GLN A 93 -20.64 2.30 -2.45
C GLN A 93 -21.10 1.46 -3.64
N THR A 94 -20.57 0.24 -3.75
CA THR A 94 -20.87 -0.67 -4.87
C THR A 94 -20.76 -2.12 -4.43
N PRO A 95 -21.57 -3.04 -4.96
CA PRO A 95 -21.32 -4.46 -4.76
C PRO A 95 -20.03 -4.86 -5.45
N TYR A 96 -19.23 -5.69 -4.74
CA TYR A 96 -18.02 -6.27 -5.31
C TYR A 96 -18.37 -7.17 -6.50
N ARG A 97 -17.61 -7.03 -7.56
CA ARG A 97 -17.56 -7.90 -8.74
C ARG A 97 -16.08 -8.09 -9.11
N PRO A 98 -15.62 -9.33 -9.32
CA PRO A 98 -14.24 -9.57 -9.76
C PRO A 98 -13.89 -8.76 -11.01
N GLY A 99 -12.63 -8.33 -11.10
CA GLY A 99 -12.11 -7.50 -12.18
C GLY A 99 -11.34 -6.29 -11.67
N SER A 100 -11.46 -5.14 -12.33
CA SER A 100 -10.70 -3.95 -11.97
C SER A 100 -11.56 -2.85 -11.36
N VAL A 101 -10.98 -2.08 -10.47
CA VAL A 101 -11.49 -0.80 -9.99
C VAL A 101 -10.46 0.28 -10.28
N LYS A 102 -10.90 1.36 -10.91
CA LYS A 102 -10.03 2.45 -11.34
C LYS A 102 -10.59 3.79 -10.92
N VAL A 103 -9.72 4.66 -10.43
CA VAL A 103 -10.06 6.04 -10.16
C VAL A 103 -9.25 6.97 -11.08
N VAL A 104 -9.92 7.98 -11.62
CA VAL A 104 -9.33 8.97 -12.52
C VAL A 104 -9.54 10.35 -11.92
N ALA A 105 -8.46 11.08 -11.74
CA ALA A 105 -8.47 12.45 -11.22
C ALA A 105 -8.29 13.47 -12.34
N TYR A 106 -9.03 14.57 -12.25
CA TYR A 106 -9.07 15.61 -13.28
C TYR A 106 -8.82 16.99 -12.69
N ASP A 107 -8.17 17.85 -13.46
CA ASP A 107 -8.02 19.27 -13.16
C ASP A 107 -9.33 20.05 -13.40
N GLU A 108 -9.29 21.37 -13.19
CA GLU A 108 -10.42 22.29 -13.40
C GLU A 108 -10.92 22.33 -14.86
N ASN A 109 -10.06 22.00 -15.82
CA ASN A 109 -10.36 21.96 -17.25
C ASN A 109 -10.87 20.59 -17.73
N GLY A 110 -10.96 19.61 -16.82
CA GLY A 110 -11.38 18.25 -17.14
C GLY A 110 -10.28 17.38 -17.76
N LYS A 111 -9.02 17.82 -17.72
CA LYS A 111 -7.88 17.03 -18.16
C LYS A 111 -7.51 16.01 -17.08
N VAL A 112 -7.23 14.78 -17.46
CA VAL A 112 -6.70 13.73 -16.58
C VAL A 112 -5.32 14.13 -16.07
N VAL A 113 -5.13 14.10 -14.75
CA VAL A 113 -3.88 14.48 -14.08
C VAL A 113 -3.27 13.36 -13.24
N ALA A 114 -4.07 12.41 -12.78
CA ALA A 114 -3.59 11.22 -12.06
C ALA A 114 -4.60 10.07 -12.21
N THR A 115 -4.13 8.84 -12.06
CA THR A 115 -4.96 7.62 -12.03
C THR A 115 -4.40 6.66 -11.01
N ASP A 116 -5.29 5.87 -10.39
CA ASP A 116 -4.93 4.71 -9.58
C ASP A 116 -5.86 3.55 -9.95
N GLU A 117 -5.34 2.33 -9.96
CA GLU A 117 -6.09 1.15 -10.41
C GLU A 117 -5.70 -0.05 -9.56
N GLN A 118 -6.69 -0.86 -9.23
CA GLN A 118 -6.51 -2.10 -8.48
C GLN A 118 -7.31 -3.20 -9.15
N ASP A 119 -6.72 -4.38 -9.21
CA ASP A 119 -7.35 -5.58 -9.74
C ASP A 119 -7.70 -6.54 -8.61
N SER A 120 -8.75 -7.33 -8.83
CA SER A 120 -9.00 -8.52 -8.04
C SER A 120 -7.83 -9.49 -8.20
N PHE A 121 -7.53 -10.25 -7.17
CA PHE A 121 -6.41 -11.17 -7.17
C PHE A 121 -6.80 -12.54 -6.60
N ASP A 122 -6.06 -13.56 -7.00
CA ASP A 122 -6.12 -14.92 -6.45
C ASP A 122 -5.06 -15.11 -5.35
N ASP A 123 -4.90 -16.35 -4.88
CA ASP A 123 -3.85 -16.73 -3.93
C ASP A 123 -2.44 -16.42 -4.44
N SER A 124 -1.51 -16.21 -3.51
CA SER A 124 -0.10 -15.97 -3.81
C SER A 124 0.52 -17.12 -4.61
N ALA A 125 1.09 -16.81 -5.77
CA ALA A 125 1.74 -17.77 -6.66
C ALA A 125 3.22 -17.43 -6.93
N MET A 126 3.61 -16.16 -6.75
CA MET A 126 4.97 -15.68 -7.02
C MET A 126 5.43 -14.74 -5.93
N VAL A 127 6.73 -14.81 -5.60
CA VAL A 127 7.40 -13.85 -4.72
C VAL A 127 8.15 -12.83 -5.59
N CYS A 128 8.00 -11.55 -5.27
CA CYS A 128 8.68 -10.44 -5.94
C CYS A 128 9.58 -9.71 -4.95
N LEU A 129 10.79 -9.38 -5.39
CA LEU A 129 11.79 -8.66 -4.62
C LEU A 129 12.10 -7.34 -5.31
N GLN A 130 12.08 -6.26 -4.56
CA GLN A 130 12.46 -4.93 -5.05
C GLN A 130 13.45 -4.29 -4.06
N ALA A 131 14.70 -4.15 -4.46
CA ALA A 131 15.71 -3.45 -3.68
C ALA A 131 15.67 -1.94 -3.96
N ASP A 132 15.88 -1.12 -2.92
CA ASP A 132 16.02 0.34 -3.04
C ASP A 132 17.30 0.72 -3.78
N ARG A 133 18.33 -0.13 -3.70
CA ARG A 133 19.63 0.04 -4.37
C ARG A 133 20.22 -1.29 -4.81
N LYS A 134 21.04 -1.26 -5.84
CA LYS A 134 21.67 -2.45 -6.43
C LYS A 134 23.04 -2.77 -5.83
N THR A 135 23.68 -1.79 -5.21
CA THR A 135 25.05 -1.89 -4.65
C THR A 135 25.11 -1.14 -3.34
N ILE A 136 25.85 -1.69 -2.40
CA ILE A 136 26.22 -1.06 -1.12
C ILE A 136 27.73 -1.16 -0.95
N SER A 137 28.33 -0.24 -0.18
CA SER A 137 29.73 -0.32 0.24
C SER A 137 29.90 -1.44 1.26
N GLY A 138 30.99 -2.20 1.17
CA GLY A 138 31.35 -3.22 2.17
C GLY A 138 31.98 -2.64 3.44
N ASP A 139 31.56 -1.45 3.88
CA ASP A 139 32.13 -0.74 5.04
C ASP A 139 31.35 -0.97 6.35
N GLY A 140 30.30 -1.79 6.30
CA GLY A 140 29.44 -2.12 7.43
C GLY A 140 28.50 -0.97 7.88
N ARG A 141 28.36 0.08 7.09
CA ARG A 141 27.51 1.24 7.41
C ARG A 141 26.32 1.38 6.47
N GLU A 142 26.47 0.98 5.21
CA GLU A 142 25.38 1.05 4.25
C GLU A 142 24.48 -0.19 4.35
N LEU A 143 23.19 0.03 4.14
CA LEU A 143 22.15 -1.00 4.13
C LEU A 143 21.39 -0.96 2.81
N ALA A 144 20.97 -2.12 2.33
CA ALA A 144 19.99 -2.26 1.28
C ALA A 144 18.65 -2.67 1.88
N PHE A 145 17.58 -2.00 1.46
CA PHE A 145 16.21 -2.28 1.86
C PHE A 145 15.48 -3.00 0.73
N ILE A 146 15.08 -4.23 0.99
CA ILE A 146 14.47 -5.10 -0.02
C ILE A 146 13.00 -5.31 0.36
N THR A 147 12.10 -4.72 -0.42
CA THR A 147 10.66 -4.97 -0.30
C THR A 147 10.34 -6.32 -0.93
N ILE A 148 9.69 -7.18 -0.17
CA ILE A 148 9.21 -8.49 -0.58
C ILE A 148 7.69 -8.41 -0.67
N THR A 149 7.15 -8.78 -1.82
CA THR A 149 5.69 -8.84 -2.08
C THR A 149 5.33 -10.15 -2.75
N THR A 150 4.04 -10.46 -2.81
CA THR A 150 3.55 -11.59 -3.58
C THR A 150 2.62 -11.16 -4.69
N ARG A 151 2.55 -11.99 -5.73
CA ARG A 151 1.63 -11.83 -6.85
C ARG A 151 0.91 -13.16 -7.08
N ASP A 152 -0.31 -13.07 -7.58
CA ASP A 152 -1.07 -14.23 -8.05
C ASP A 152 -0.51 -14.78 -9.37
N LYS A 153 -1.13 -15.83 -9.89
CA LYS A 153 -0.78 -16.47 -11.18
C LYS A 153 -0.95 -15.53 -12.40
N ASN A 154 -1.76 -14.48 -12.27
CA ASN A 154 -2.02 -13.50 -13.32
C ASN A 154 -1.07 -12.31 -13.23
N GLY A 155 -0.27 -12.22 -12.16
CA GLY A 155 0.66 -11.13 -11.92
C GLY A 155 0.09 -9.99 -11.08
N ASN A 156 -1.14 -10.11 -10.56
CA ASN A 156 -1.75 -9.10 -9.70
C ASN A 156 -1.15 -9.14 -8.29
N PRO A 157 -0.89 -7.99 -7.67
CA PRO A 157 -0.40 -7.95 -6.29
C PRO A 157 -1.43 -8.51 -5.30
N VAL A 158 -1.00 -9.47 -4.47
CA VAL A 158 -1.88 -10.06 -3.43
C VAL A 158 -1.79 -9.22 -2.16
N ARG A 159 -2.70 -8.25 -2.05
CA ARG A 159 -2.67 -7.20 -1.02
C ARG A 159 -3.02 -7.68 0.39
N ASN A 160 -3.62 -8.84 0.54
CA ASN A 160 -4.00 -9.44 1.83
C ASN A 160 -3.10 -10.63 2.19
N ALA A 161 -2.05 -10.93 1.43
CA ALA A 161 -1.15 -12.04 1.69
C ALA A 161 -0.52 -11.94 3.09
N ASN A 162 -0.50 -13.08 3.79
CA ASN A 162 0.11 -13.25 5.11
C ASN A 162 1.01 -14.49 5.17
N ASP A 163 1.46 -14.97 4.02
CA ASP A 163 2.34 -16.11 3.87
C ASP A 163 3.64 -15.92 4.67
N ARG A 164 4.18 -17.01 5.23
CA ARG A 164 5.48 -16.97 5.88
C ARG A 164 6.58 -17.08 4.83
N VAL A 165 7.47 -16.10 4.82
CA VAL A 165 8.61 -16.04 3.91
C VAL A 165 9.89 -16.31 4.67
N THR A 166 10.78 -17.14 4.10
CA THR A 166 12.14 -17.35 4.58
C THR A 166 13.13 -16.66 3.62
N VAL A 167 13.97 -15.80 4.15
CA VAL A 167 14.96 -15.02 3.41
C VAL A 167 16.36 -15.61 3.65
N ARG A 168 17.09 -15.88 2.56
CA ARG A 168 18.48 -16.31 2.60
C ARG A 168 19.33 -15.37 1.77
N VAL A 169 20.39 -14.87 2.36
CA VAL A 169 21.41 -14.06 1.69
C VAL A 169 22.62 -14.91 1.45
N ASN A 170 23.10 -14.97 0.20
CA ASN A 170 24.30 -15.72 -0.20
C ASN A 170 25.35 -14.73 -0.71
N GLY A 171 26.61 -15.00 -0.42
CA GLY A 171 27.74 -14.16 -0.82
C GLY A 171 28.23 -13.27 0.32
N ALA A 172 28.65 -12.05 0.03
CA ALA A 172 29.26 -11.13 0.99
C ALA A 172 28.27 -10.42 1.91
N GLY A 173 26.98 -10.37 1.51
CA GLY A 173 25.94 -9.69 2.31
C GLY A 173 25.47 -10.52 3.50
N VAL A 174 24.91 -9.84 4.49
CA VAL A 174 24.33 -10.44 5.71
C VAL A 174 22.90 -9.94 5.89
N LEU A 175 21.97 -10.85 6.17
CA LEU A 175 20.62 -10.47 6.58
C LEU A 175 20.67 -9.84 7.98
N VAL A 176 20.30 -8.57 8.07
CA VAL A 176 20.26 -7.83 9.34
C VAL A 176 18.94 -8.08 10.08
N GLY A 177 17.84 -8.16 9.36
CA GLY A 177 16.52 -8.43 9.93
C GLY A 177 15.38 -8.31 8.96
N LEU A 178 14.18 -8.63 9.45
CA LEU A 178 12.92 -8.60 8.74
C LEU A 178 11.88 -7.78 9.52
N ASP A 179 11.13 -6.93 8.83
CA ASP A 179 9.99 -6.20 9.40
C ASP A 179 8.80 -6.21 8.43
N ASN A 180 7.62 -6.58 8.89
CA ASN A 180 6.40 -6.60 8.08
C ASN A 180 5.47 -5.40 8.34
N GLY A 181 5.84 -4.48 9.22
CA GLY A 181 5.03 -3.32 9.57
C GLY A 181 3.89 -3.58 10.55
N ASP A 182 3.61 -4.84 10.92
CA ASP A 182 2.59 -5.16 11.91
C ASP A 182 3.12 -4.90 13.33
N SER A 183 2.58 -3.88 13.98
CA SER A 183 2.96 -3.51 15.36
C SER A 183 2.54 -4.56 16.40
N ALA A 184 1.65 -5.50 16.05
CA ALA A 184 1.20 -6.59 16.93
C ALA A 184 1.95 -7.91 16.70
N ASP A 185 2.78 -8.01 15.65
CA ASP A 185 3.53 -9.22 15.34
C ASP A 185 4.56 -9.53 16.45
N PRO A 186 4.48 -10.71 17.10
CA PRO A 186 5.41 -11.10 18.16
C PRO A 186 6.77 -11.59 17.63
N ASP A 187 6.92 -11.87 16.34
CA ASP A 187 8.16 -12.39 15.76
C ASP A 187 9.32 -11.40 15.98
N GLU A 188 10.50 -11.91 16.26
CA GLU A 188 11.69 -11.09 16.42
C GLU A 188 12.17 -10.54 15.06
N TYR A 189 12.77 -9.34 15.06
CA TYR A 189 13.27 -8.73 13.83
C TYR A 189 14.49 -9.45 13.26
N GLN A 190 15.37 -9.99 14.12
CA GLN A 190 16.62 -10.65 13.74
C GLN A 190 16.42 -12.16 13.49
N THR A 191 15.45 -12.50 12.65
CA THR A 191 15.18 -13.87 12.18
C THR A 191 15.30 -13.94 10.67
N ASP A 192 15.41 -15.14 10.15
CA ASP A 192 15.44 -15.38 8.70
C ASP A 192 14.03 -15.64 8.11
N SER A 193 12.98 -15.66 8.94
CA SER A 193 11.63 -16.00 8.53
C SER A 193 10.59 -15.14 9.22
N ARG A 194 9.70 -14.53 8.45
CA ARG A 194 8.60 -13.71 8.95
C ARG A 194 7.38 -13.78 8.05
N ARG A 195 6.18 -13.54 8.58
CA ARG A 195 4.96 -13.43 7.76
C ARG A 195 4.92 -12.10 7.01
N LEU A 196 4.33 -12.14 5.82
CA LEU A 196 3.87 -10.91 5.18
C LEU A 196 2.75 -10.28 6.04
N PHE A 197 2.62 -8.97 5.97
CA PHE A 197 1.50 -8.21 6.49
C PHE A 197 1.01 -7.26 5.40
N SER A 198 -0.29 -7.30 5.09
CA SER A 198 -0.85 -6.57 3.94
C SER A 198 -0.09 -6.81 2.63
N GLY A 199 0.36 -8.05 2.42
CA GLY A 199 1.10 -8.47 1.23
C GLY A 199 2.55 -8.00 1.16
N MET A 200 3.13 -7.45 2.24
CA MET A 200 4.47 -6.86 2.24
C MET A 200 5.35 -7.35 3.39
N LEU A 201 6.66 -7.37 3.14
CA LEU A 201 7.71 -7.63 4.12
C LEU A 201 8.96 -6.86 3.69
N LEU A 202 9.65 -6.24 4.62
CA LEU A 202 10.95 -5.60 4.42
C LEU A 202 12.05 -6.54 4.89
N ALA A 203 13.05 -6.77 4.04
CA ALA A 203 14.32 -7.39 4.42
C ALA A 203 15.43 -6.33 4.38
N VAL A 204 16.25 -6.29 5.42
CA VAL A 204 17.39 -5.39 5.53
C VAL A 204 18.67 -6.19 5.41
N VAL A 205 19.54 -5.79 4.48
CA VAL A 205 20.80 -6.47 4.15
C VAL A 205 21.96 -5.48 4.29
N ALA A 206 23.05 -5.92 4.96
CA ALA A 206 24.32 -5.21 5.09
C ALA A 206 25.41 -5.86 4.25
#